data_1b520dcff7d7ad39d6e22de598ccbc4e
#
_entry.id   1b520dcff7d7ad39d6e22de598ccbc4e
#
_cell.length_a   1.000
_cell.length_b   1.000
_cell.length_c   1.000
_cell.angle_alpha   90.00
_cell.angle_beta   90.00
_cell.angle_gamma   90.00
#
_symmetry.space_group_name_H-M   'P 1'
#
loop_
_entity.id
_entity.type
_entity.pdbx_description
1 polymer ?
#
loop_
_entity_poly.entity_id
_entity_poly.type
_entity_poly.pdbx_seq_one_letter_code
_entity_poly.pdbx_strand_id
1 'polypeptide(L)'
;FKIAYVQFRFGISPINFHRMRYRKGVTPQQMLCPVCRDVVEDENHILFECPLYDDLRHDMTFFQANQMNDVVSLMNANDDTSVMELSRFLYTVFKRRLQPVQF
;
A
#
# COMPACT_ATOMS: atom_id res chain seq x y z
N PHE A 1 -9.59 10.49 -3.91
CA PHE A 1 -8.38 9.66 -4.03
C PHE A 1 -7.20 10.16 -3.18
N LYS A 2 -7.05 11.47 -3.05
CA LYS A 2 -5.92 12.05 -2.31
C LYS A 2 -5.90 11.70 -0.83
N ILE A 3 -7.05 11.43 -0.25
CA ILE A 3 -7.14 11.04 1.17
C ILE A 3 -6.35 9.75 1.42
N ALA A 4 -6.50 8.76 0.55
CA ALA A 4 -5.76 7.51 0.66
C ALA A 4 -4.25 7.73 0.58
N TYR A 5 -3.80 8.57 -0.34
CA TYR A 5 -2.39 8.92 -0.49
C TYR A 5 -1.84 9.58 0.78
N VAL A 6 -2.58 10.56 1.32
CA VAL A 6 -2.16 11.28 2.53
C VAL A 6 -2.09 10.33 3.72
N GLN A 7 -3.11 9.49 3.90
CA GLN A 7 -3.11 8.51 4.98
C GLN A 7 -1.92 7.56 4.89
N PHE A 8 -1.63 7.07 3.70
CA PHE A 8 -0.52 6.16 3.49
C PHE A 8 0.82 6.83 3.78
N ARG A 9 1.01 8.04 3.25
CA ARG A 9 2.24 8.80 3.41
C ARG A 9 2.55 9.10 4.88
N PHE A 10 1.52 9.40 5.67
CA PHE A 10 1.70 9.75 7.09
C PHE A 10 1.57 8.56 8.04
N GLY A 11 1.44 7.35 7.51
CA GLY A 11 1.45 6.15 8.34
C GLY A 11 0.16 5.93 9.13
N ILE A 12 -0.95 6.45 8.67
CA ILE A 12 -2.26 6.34 9.33
C ILE A 12 -3.29 5.61 8.45
N SER A 13 -2.82 4.86 7.48
CA SER A 13 -3.69 4.11 6.57
C SER A 13 -4.20 2.81 7.22
N PRO A 14 -5.14 2.10 6.57
CA PRO A 14 -5.70 0.87 7.14
C PRO A 14 -4.79 -0.36 7.06
N ILE A 15 -3.59 -0.28 6.48
CA ILE A 15 -2.71 -1.46 6.42
C ILE A 15 -2.25 -1.86 7.82
N ASN A 16 -1.96 -3.14 8.01
CA ASN A 16 -1.70 -3.68 9.35
C ASN A 16 -0.49 -3.03 10.03
N PHE A 17 0.58 -2.74 9.27
CA PHE A 17 1.75 -2.07 9.84
C PHE A 17 1.36 -0.70 10.43
N HIS A 18 0.56 0.10 9.70
CA HIS A 18 0.13 1.41 10.20
C HIS A 18 -0.82 1.31 11.37
N ARG A 19 -1.75 0.35 11.32
CA ARG A 19 -2.74 0.19 12.39
C ARG A 19 -2.13 -0.27 13.70
N MET A 20 -1.10 -1.09 13.64
CA MET A 20 -0.61 -1.84 14.82
C MET A 20 0.68 -1.28 15.42
N ARG A 21 1.47 -0.50 14.67
CA ARG A 21 2.83 -0.16 15.09
C ARG A 21 2.92 0.62 16.40
N TYR A 22 1.86 1.31 16.80
CA TYR A 22 1.84 2.07 18.07
C TYR A 22 0.98 1.43 19.14
N ARG A 23 0.40 0.28 18.89
CA ARG A 23 -0.43 -0.40 19.89
C ARG A 23 0.42 -1.29 20.77
N LYS A 24 0.11 -1.28 22.08
CA LYS A 24 0.77 -2.16 23.04
C LYS A 24 0.21 -3.57 22.92
N GLY A 25 1.06 -4.57 23.16
CA GLY A 25 0.64 -5.96 23.16
C GLY A 25 0.40 -6.56 21.78
N VAL A 26 0.86 -5.89 20.71
CA VAL A 26 0.73 -6.40 19.34
C VAL A 26 1.70 -7.56 19.13
N THR A 27 1.17 -8.67 18.61
CA THR A 27 2.00 -9.80 18.20
C THR A 27 2.47 -9.61 16.76
N PRO A 28 3.60 -10.23 16.35
CA PRO A 28 4.05 -10.13 14.96
C PRO A 28 2.99 -10.57 13.95
N GLN A 29 2.17 -11.57 14.30
CA GLN A 29 1.10 -12.06 13.44
C GLN A 29 0.06 -11.00 13.09
N GLN A 30 -0.17 -10.04 13.96
CA GLN A 30 -1.13 -8.96 13.73
C GLN A 30 -0.65 -7.95 12.69
N MET A 31 0.63 -7.95 12.37
CA MET A 31 1.21 -7.08 11.36
C MET A 31 1.32 -7.73 9.99
N LEU A 32 1.03 -9.02 9.89
CA LEU A 32 1.17 -9.76 8.63
C LEU A 32 0.06 -9.38 7.64
N CYS A 33 0.41 -9.47 6.35
CA CYS A 33 -0.56 -9.30 5.28
C CYS A 33 -1.63 -10.38 5.38
N PRO A 34 -2.92 -10.01 5.34
CA PRO A 34 -3.99 -11.00 5.45
C PRO A 34 -4.07 -11.97 4.27
N VAL A 35 -3.46 -11.64 3.16
CA VAL A 35 -3.43 -12.49 1.95
C VAL A 35 -2.20 -13.38 1.93
N CYS A 36 -1.02 -12.78 2.10
CA CYS A 36 0.27 -13.50 2.02
C CYS A 36 0.58 -14.28 3.29
N ARG A 37 0.19 -13.76 4.44
CA ARG A 37 0.26 -14.42 5.77
C ARG A 37 1.65 -14.65 6.35
N ASP A 38 2.71 -14.44 5.57
CA ASP A 38 4.09 -14.69 6.01
C ASP A 38 4.99 -13.46 5.90
N VAL A 39 4.45 -12.32 5.47
CA VAL A 39 5.17 -11.06 5.37
C VAL A 39 4.38 -9.94 6.03
N VAL A 40 5.10 -8.98 6.60
CA VAL A 40 4.50 -7.80 7.21
C VAL A 40 3.81 -6.96 6.12
N GLU A 41 2.60 -6.52 6.41
CA GLU A 41 1.85 -5.62 5.53
C GLU A 41 2.32 -4.18 5.77
N ASP A 42 3.48 -3.84 5.23
CA ASP A 42 4.03 -2.49 5.30
C ASP A 42 3.91 -1.77 3.94
N GLU A 43 4.47 -0.58 3.86
CA GLU A 43 4.40 0.23 2.65
C GLU A 43 5.07 -0.49 1.47
N ASN A 44 6.22 -1.09 1.71
CA ASN A 44 6.96 -1.79 0.65
C ASN A 44 6.15 -2.97 0.09
N HIS A 45 5.53 -3.73 0.97
CA HIS A 45 4.71 -4.88 0.55
C HIS A 45 3.52 -4.44 -0.30
N ILE A 46 2.82 -3.41 0.13
CA ILE A 46 1.66 -2.88 -0.60
C ILE A 46 2.06 -2.32 -1.96
N LEU A 47 3.15 -1.56 -2.00
CA LEU A 47 3.55 -0.87 -3.24
C LEU A 47 4.17 -1.82 -4.26
N PHE A 48 4.96 -2.81 -3.82
CA PHE A 48 5.81 -3.55 -4.74
C PHE A 48 5.63 -5.07 -4.72
N GLU A 49 5.13 -5.66 -3.66
CA GLU A 49 5.25 -7.10 -3.44
C GLU A 49 3.95 -7.87 -3.43
N CYS A 50 2.89 -7.33 -2.85
CA CYS A 50 1.67 -8.12 -2.64
C CYS A 50 1.01 -8.52 -3.96
N PRO A 51 0.85 -9.83 -4.25
CA PRO A 51 0.28 -10.29 -5.51
C PRO A 51 -1.19 -9.94 -5.68
N LEU A 52 -1.89 -9.64 -4.60
CA LEU A 52 -3.30 -9.24 -4.68
C LEU A 52 -3.48 -7.96 -5.50
N TYR A 53 -2.44 -7.12 -5.60
CA TYR A 53 -2.50 -5.83 -6.28
C TYR A 53 -1.65 -5.77 -7.55
N ASP A 54 -1.19 -6.91 -8.05
CA ASP A 54 -0.35 -6.95 -9.25
C ASP A 54 -1.04 -6.36 -10.47
N ASP A 55 -2.34 -6.65 -10.65
CA ASP A 55 -3.11 -6.09 -11.75
C ASP A 55 -3.14 -4.56 -11.72
N LEU A 56 -3.23 -3.99 -10.53
CA LEU A 56 -3.25 -2.53 -10.37
C LEU A 56 -1.90 -1.91 -10.72
N ARG A 57 -0.80 -2.58 -10.36
CA ARG A 57 0.55 -2.11 -10.70
C ARG A 57 0.80 -2.12 -12.19
N HIS A 58 0.31 -3.14 -12.89
CA HIS A 58 0.45 -3.23 -14.34
C HIS A 58 -0.27 -2.10 -15.06
N ASP A 59 -1.39 -1.63 -14.50
CA ASP A 59 -2.16 -0.54 -15.11
C ASP A 59 -1.57 0.85 -14.83
N MET A 60 -0.60 0.95 -13.91
CA MET A 60 -0.01 2.24 -13.53
C MET A 60 1.29 2.49 -14.27
N THR A 61 1.27 3.47 -15.18
CA THR A 61 2.46 3.85 -15.94
C THR A 61 3.60 4.31 -15.02
N PHE A 62 3.27 4.87 -13.89
CA PHE A 62 4.24 5.34 -12.89
C PHE A 62 5.19 4.22 -12.46
N PHE A 63 4.65 3.04 -12.15
CA PHE A 63 5.47 1.90 -11.73
C PHE A 63 6.33 1.36 -12.86
N GLN A 64 5.89 1.51 -14.10
CA GLN A 64 6.61 1.01 -15.28
C GLN A 64 7.67 1.98 -15.77
N ALA A 65 7.33 3.27 -15.82
CA ALA A 65 8.16 4.28 -16.46
C ALA A 65 9.34 4.73 -15.60
N ASN A 66 9.17 4.78 -14.28
CA ASN A 66 10.16 5.38 -13.39
C ASN A 66 11.11 4.36 -12.76
N GLN A 67 10.85 3.08 -12.92
CA GLN A 67 11.67 2.00 -12.33
C GLN A 67 12.01 2.25 -10.86
N MET A 68 11.12 2.93 -10.14
CA MET A 68 11.30 3.20 -8.72
C MET A 68 10.98 1.94 -7.93
N ASN A 69 11.99 1.42 -7.25
CA ASN A 69 11.89 0.16 -6.53
C ASN A 69 11.88 0.33 -5.02
N ASP A 70 11.80 1.56 -4.53
CA ASP A 70 11.78 1.80 -3.09
C ASP A 70 10.70 2.81 -2.71
N VAL A 71 10.24 2.67 -1.46
CA VAL A 71 9.14 3.47 -0.92
C VAL A 71 9.50 4.95 -0.88
N VAL A 72 10.73 5.28 -0.51
CA VAL A 72 11.15 6.67 -0.34
C VAL A 72 11.08 7.42 -1.66
N SER A 73 11.63 6.85 -2.73
CA SER A 73 11.60 7.46 -4.05
C SER A 73 10.17 7.66 -4.54
N LEU A 74 9.31 6.66 -4.33
CA LEU A 74 7.93 6.70 -4.75
C LEU A 74 7.15 7.78 -4.00
N MET A 75 7.34 7.86 -2.68
CA MET A 75 6.64 8.82 -1.83
C MET A 75 7.14 10.25 -2.02
N ASN A 76 8.33 10.42 -2.55
CA ASN A 76 8.89 11.74 -2.83
C ASN A 76 8.55 12.27 -4.22
N ALA A 77 7.85 11.50 -5.03
CA ALA A 77 7.33 12.00 -6.31
C ALA A 77 6.36 13.14 -6.03
N ASN A 78 6.57 14.27 -6.70
CA ASN A 78 5.78 15.48 -6.43
C ASN A 78 5.08 16.03 -7.67
N ASP A 79 5.17 15.35 -8.80
CA ASP A 79 4.43 15.75 -9.99
C ASP A 79 2.97 15.28 -9.88
N ASP A 80 2.07 16.10 -10.44
CA ASP A 80 0.63 15.86 -10.30
C ASP A 80 0.19 14.52 -10.85
N THR A 81 0.76 14.09 -11.98
CA THR A 81 0.39 12.83 -12.61
C THR A 81 0.74 11.63 -11.73
N SER A 82 1.98 11.61 -11.20
CA SER A 82 2.43 10.52 -10.33
C SER A 82 1.63 10.46 -9.03
N VAL A 83 1.38 11.61 -8.41
CA VAL A 83 0.57 11.68 -7.18
C VAL A 83 -0.84 11.20 -7.45
N MET A 84 -1.44 11.56 -8.59
CA MET A 84 -2.79 11.14 -8.92
C MET A 84 -2.87 9.64 -9.19
N GLU A 85 -1.93 9.07 -9.92
CA GLU A 85 -1.89 7.64 -10.17
C GLU A 85 -1.71 6.86 -8.88
N LEU A 86 -0.78 7.30 -8.03
CA LEU A 86 -0.53 6.65 -6.74
C LEU A 86 -1.75 6.77 -5.82
N SER A 87 -2.42 7.92 -5.84
CA SER A 87 -3.65 8.11 -5.07
C SER A 87 -4.75 7.13 -5.49
N ARG A 88 -4.93 6.93 -6.79
CA ARG A 88 -5.90 5.97 -7.32
C ARG A 88 -5.52 4.54 -6.96
N PHE A 89 -4.24 4.21 -7.06
CA PHE A 89 -3.74 2.88 -6.67
C PHE A 89 -4.07 2.60 -5.22
N LEU A 90 -3.70 3.50 -4.32
CA LEU A 90 -3.91 3.31 -2.89
C LEU A 90 -5.39 3.30 -2.52
N TYR A 91 -6.19 4.15 -3.14
CA TYR A 91 -7.65 4.14 -2.94
C TYR A 91 -8.23 2.77 -3.30
N THR A 92 -7.84 2.22 -4.43
CA THR A 92 -8.32 0.92 -4.88
C THR A 92 -7.82 -0.21 -3.98
N VAL A 93 -6.55 -0.15 -3.56
CA VAL A 93 -5.97 -1.09 -2.60
C VAL A 93 -6.78 -1.11 -1.31
N PHE A 94 -7.04 0.05 -0.73
CA PHE A 94 -7.76 0.13 0.54
C PHE A 94 -9.19 -0.37 0.40
N LYS A 95 -9.84 -0.06 -0.72
CA LYS A 95 -11.19 -0.51 -0.99
C LYS A 95 -11.24 -2.04 -1.16
N ARG A 96 -10.31 -2.60 -1.91
CA ARG A 96 -10.20 -4.05 -2.11
C ARG A 96 -9.90 -4.77 -0.81
N ARG A 97 -9.06 -4.18 0.01
CA ARG A 97 -8.66 -4.73 1.30
C ARG A 97 -9.81 -4.83 2.29
N LEU A 98 -10.78 -3.92 2.21
CA LEU A 98 -11.95 -3.91 3.08
C LEU A 98 -13.02 -4.89 2.68
N GLN A 99 -12.95 -5.46 1.48
CA GLN A 99 -13.92 -6.43 1.01
C GLN A 99 -13.65 -7.78 1.67
N PRO A 100 -14.72 -8.51 2.10
CA PRO A 100 -14.53 -9.85 2.63
C PRO A 100 -13.90 -10.71 1.55
N VAL A 101 -12.78 -11.33 1.91
CA VAL A 101 -12.08 -12.22 1.01
C VAL A 101 -12.86 -13.52 0.95
N GLN A 102 -13.50 -13.77 -0.17
CA GLN A 102 -14.17 -15.03 -0.42
C GLN A 102 -13.20 -15.94 -1.15
N PHE A 103 -12.72 -16.90 -0.44
CA PHE A 103 -11.96 -17.99 -1.03
C PHE A 103 -12.83 -19.21 -1.15
#